data_6873ad76a94201575421bb8282f52ac5
#
_entry.id   6873ad76a94201575421bb8282f52ac5
#
_cell.length_a   1.000
_cell.length_b   1.000
_cell.length_c   1.000
_cell.angle_alpha   90.00
_cell.angle_beta   90.00
_cell.angle_gamma   90.00
#
_symmetry.space_group_name_H-M   'P 1'
#
loop_
_entity.id
_entity.type
_entity.pdbx_description
1 polymer ?
#
loop_
_entity_poly.entity_id
_entity_poly.type
_entity_poly.pdbx_seq_one_letter_code
_entity_poly.pdbx_strand_id
1 'polypeptide(L)'
;MNPAKVDRSYLQSLTDLPNIGKEMAKDLRLLGYARAEDINGENPFEMYARLCELTGVRHDPCVMDVFMSVTEFLSGKSPRPWWEFTEMRKAPPEKYSIS
;
A
#
# COMPACT_ATOMS: atom_id res chain seq x y z
N MET A 1 -11.39 0.82 7.01
CA MET A 1 -11.99 1.34 5.75
C MET A 1 -12.53 0.20 4.91
N ASN A 2 -13.68 0.39 4.30
CA ASN A 2 -14.28 -0.62 3.43
C ASN A 2 -13.78 -0.42 1.99
N PRO A 3 -12.96 -1.33 1.43
CA PRO A 3 -12.43 -1.15 0.09
C PRO A 3 -13.50 -1.09 -1.01
N ALA A 4 -14.68 -1.66 -0.77
CA ALA A 4 -15.77 -1.61 -1.74
C ALA A 4 -16.33 -0.22 -1.97
N LYS A 5 -16.02 0.74 -1.07
CA LYS A 5 -16.50 2.11 -1.17
C LYS A 5 -15.48 3.06 -1.78
N VAL A 6 -14.35 2.55 -2.21
CA VAL A 6 -13.31 3.38 -2.83
C VAL A 6 -13.77 3.80 -4.23
N ASP A 7 -13.67 5.09 -4.49
CA ASP A 7 -14.01 5.67 -5.80
C ASP A 7 -12.74 6.10 -6.51
N ARG A 8 -12.38 5.38 -7.57
CA ARG A 8 -11.16 5.64 -8.34
C ARG A 8 -11.15 7.04 -8.95
N SER A 9 -12.30 7.60 -9.24
CA SER A 9 -12.40 8.94 -9.84
C SER A 9 -12.26 10.06 -8.81
N TYR A 10 -12.18 9.72 -7.52
CA TYR A 10 -12.13 10.69 -6.45
C TYR A 10 -11.07 10.33 -5.41
N LEU A 11 -9.80 10.50 -5.79
CA LEU A 11 -8.66 10.18 -4.93
C LEU A 11 -7.93 11.47 -4.56
N GLN A 12 -8.49 12.23 -3.61
CA GLN A 12 -7.90 13.50 -3.18
C GLN A 12 -6.92 13.35 -2.03
N SER A 13 -7.15 12.39 -1.15
CA SER A 13 -6.27 12.18 -0.01
C SER A 13 -5.86 10.73 0.09
N LEU A 14 -4.84 10.46 0.92
CA LEU A 14 -4.34 9.10 1.12
C LEU A 14 -5.42 8.19 1.70
N THR A 15 -6.32 8.73 2.52
CA THR A 15 -7.40 7.93 3.12
C THR A 15 -8.49 7.55 2.12
N ASP A 16 -8.44 8.07 0.91
CA ASP A 16 -9.36 7.66 -0.15
C ASP A 16 -8.92 6.35 -0.80
N LEU A 17 -7.70 5.90 -0.52
CA LEU A 17 -7.18 4.64 -1.04
C LEU A 17 -7.77 3.45 -0.27
N PRO A 18 -7.85 2.26 -0.91
CA PRO A 18 -8.36 1.08 -0.21
C PRO A 18 -7.48 0.73 0.98
N ASN A 19 -8.11 0.35 2.08
CA ASN A 19 -7.45 -0.13 3.30
C ASN A 19 -6.60 0.92 4.02
N ILE A 20 -6.66 2.18 3.65
CA ILE A 20 -5.88 3.24 4.27
C ILE A 20 -6.73 4.06 5.23
N GLY A 21 -6.51 3.85 6.52
CA GLY A 21 -7.06 4.71 7.57
C GLY A 21 -6.04 5.77 7.98
N LYS A 22 -6.34 6.49 9.06
CA LYS A 22 -5.48 7.59 9.53
C LYS A 22 -4.06 7.15 9.87
N GLU A 23 -3.91 5.99 10.49
CA GLU A 23 -2.58 5.51 10.89
C GLU A 23 -1.72 5.15 9.69
N MET A 24 -2.30 4.43 8.72
CA MET A 24 -1.57 4.08 7.51
C MET A 24 -1.26 5.31 6.67
N ALA A 25 -2.17 6.29 6.63
CA ALA A 25 -1.89 7.54 5.93
C ALA A 25 -0.70 8.26 6.53
N LYS A 26 -0.56 8.20 7.86
CA LYS A 26 0.57 8.79 8.57
C LYS A 26 1.88 8.11 8.14
N ASP A 27 1.88 6.78 8.05
CA ASP A 27 3.04 6.03 7.60
C ASP A 27 3.41 6.36 6.15
N LEU A 28 2.41 6.51 5.29
CA LEU A 28 2.64 6.87 3.90
C LEU A 28 3.25 8.28 3.78
N ARG A 29 2.80 9.22 4.63
CA ARG A 29 3.40 10.55 4.65
C ARG A 29 4.84 10.50 5.12
N LEU A 30 5.13 9.64 6.08
CA LEU A 30 6.51 9.44 6.55
C LEU A 30 7.41 8.94 5.43
N LEU A 31 6.88 8.12 4.53
CA LEU A 31 7.60 7.65 3.35
C LEU A 31 7.77 8.72 2.27
N GLY A 32 7.12 9.87 2.45
CA GLY A 32 7.24 10.99 1.51
C GLY A 32 6.07 11.13 0.56
N TYR A 33 5.04 10.33 0.70
CA TYR A 33 3.87 10.41 -0.17
C TYR A 33 2.86 11.41 0.42
N ALA A 34 2.55 12.44 -0.33
CA ALA A 34 1.57 13.44 0.07
C ALA A 34 0.18 13.15 -0.49
N ARG A 35 0.13 12.52 -1.66
CA ARG A 35 -1.11 12.26 -2.38
C ARG A 35 -1.15 10.82 -2.87
N ALA A 36 -2.37 10.33 -3.14
CA ALA A 36 -2.56 8.97 -3.62
C ALA A 36 -1.74 8.69 -4.89
N GLU A 37 -1.69 9.63 -5.83
CA GLU A 37 -0.99 9.45 -7.10
C GLU A 37 0.52 9.29 -6.93
N ASP A 38 1.08 9.77 -5.81
CA ASP A 38 2.51 9.64 -5.56
C ASP A 38 2.96 8.20 -5.40
N ILE A 39 2.02 7.30 -5.09
CA ILE A 39 2.31 5.89 -4.84
C ILE A 39 2.23 5.06 -6.13
N ASN A 40 1.71 5.65 -7.20
CA ASN A 40 1.56 4.94 -8.46
C ASN A 40 2.92 4.46 -8.98
N GLY A 41 3.01 3.16 -9.28
CA GLY A 41 4.27 2.59 -9.79
C GLY A 41 5.28 2.20 -8.72
N GLU A 42 4.98 2.42 -7.45
CA GLU A 42 5.90 2.08 -6.36
C GLU A 42 5.85 0.59 -6.05
N ASN A 43 6.95 0.07 -5.49
CA ASN A 43 7.06 -1.34 -5.11
C ASN A 43 6.69 -1.50 -3.63
N PRO A 44 5.64 -2.28 -3.29
CA PRO A 44 5.19 -2.40 -1.91
C PRO A 44 6.23 -3.01 -0.97
N PHE A 45 7.10 -3.88 -1.47
CA PHE A 45 8.15 -4.47 -0.64
C PHE A 45 9.22 -3.44 -0.28
N GLU A 46 9.57 -2.57 -1.21
CA GLU A 46 10.50 -1.47 -0.95
C GLU A 46 9.89 -0.44 0.00
N MET A 47 8.59 -0.15 -0.16
CA MET A 47 7.88 0.75 0.74
C MET A 47 7.94 0.23 2.17
N TYR A 48 7.69 -1.06 2.36
CA TYR A 48 7.74 -1.69 3.68
C TYR A 48 9.15 -1.61 4.28
N ALA A 49 10.16 -1.97 3.50
CA ALA A 49 11.54 -1.94 3.97
C ALA A 49 11.97 -0.53 4.40
N ARG A 50 11.60 0.48 3.60
CA ARG A 50 11.90 1.88 3.93
C ARG A 50 11.19 2.34 5.19
N LEU A 51 9.94 1.91 5.38
CA LEU A 51 9.19 2.28 6.58
C LEU A 51 9.84 1.71 7.83
N CYS A 52 10.25 0.44 7.79
CA CYS A 52 10.94 -0.18 8.91
C CYS A 52 12.26 0.54 9.21
N GLU A 53 12.99 0.91 8.18
CA GLU A 53 14.26 1.63 8.33
C GLU A 53 14.05 3.02 8.93
N LEU A 54 13.06 3.76 8.42
CA LEU A 54 12.78 5.13 8.90
C LEU A 54 12.31 5.15 10.36
N THR A 55 11.54 4.16 10.77
CA THR A 55 10.99 4.11 12.13
C THR A 55 11.89 3.38 13.11
N GLY A 56 12.86 2.62 12.63
CA GLY A 56 13.75 1.82 13.47
C GLY A 56 13.09 0.61 14.10
N VAL A 57 11.90 0.23 13.61
CA VAL A 57 11.18 -0.95 14.12
C VAL A 57 10.71 -1.81 12.95
N ARG A 58 10.54 -3.09 13.24
CA ARG A 58 10.01 -4.02 12.25
C ARG A 58 8.49 -4.05 12.37
N HIS A 59 7.82 -3.56 11.34
CA HIS A 59 6.37 -3.52 11.32
C HIS A 59 5.76 -4.90 11.08
N ASP A 60 4.49 -5.04 11.42
CA ASP A 60 3.74 -6.26 11.15
C ASP A 60 3.73 -6.51 9.63
N PRO A 61 3.96 -7.76 9.17
CA PRO A 61 3.89 -8.07 7.73
C PRO A 61 2.57 -7.69 7.06
N CYS A 62 1.48 -7.57 7.82
CA CYS A 62 0.20 -7.10 7.29
C CYS A 62 0.30 -5.73 6.63
N VAL A 63 1.24 -4.91 7.09
CA VAL A 63 1.48 -3.58 6.51
C VAL A 63 1.89 -3.73 5.04
N MET A 64 2.68 -4.75 4.73
CA MET A 64 3.07 -5.03 3.35
C MET A 64 1.86 -5.42 2.51
N ASP A 65 0.95 -6.22 3.07
CA ASP A 65 -0.30 -6.60 2.39
C ASP A 65 -1.13 -5.36 2.05
N VAL A 66 -1.20 -4.40 2.97
CA VAL A 66 -1.90 -3.13 2.75
C VAL A 66 -1.22 -2.35 1.62
N PHE A 67 0.10 -2.25 1.62
CA PHE A 67 0.81 -1.56 0.54
C PHE A 67 0.57 -2.24 -0.81
N MET A 68 0.52 -3.58 -0.85
CA MET A 68 0.19 -4.31 -2.07
C MET A 68 -1.22 -3.97 -2.56
N SER A 69 -2.19 -3.88 -1.63
CA SER A 69 -3.56 -3.54 -2.00
C SER A 69 -3.64 -2.16 -2.66
N VAL A 70 -2.82 -1.22 -2.20
CA VAL A 70 -2.78 0.15 -2.72
C VAL A 70 -2.11 0.18 -4.10
N THR A 71 -0.93 -0.42 -4.22
CA THR A 71 -0.19 -0.39 -5.49
C THR A 71 -0.93 -1.16 -6.59
N GLU A 72 -1.57 -2.28 -6.27
CA GLU A 72 -2.36 -3.02 -7.24
C GLU A 72 -3.60 -2.23 -7.67
N PHE A 73 -4.26 -1.57 -6.73
CA PHE A 73 -5.39 -0.71 -7.06
C PHE A 73 -4.98 0.42 -8.00
N LEU A 74 -3.87 1.09 -7.70
CA LEU A 74 -3.39 2.20 -8.52
C LEU A 74 -2.93 1.73 -9.90
N SER A 75 -2.56 0.47 -10.05
CA SER A 75 -2.21 -0.09 -11.35
C SER A 75 -3.42 -0.43 -12.23
N GLY A 76 -4.63 -0.26 -11.70
CA GLY A 76 -5.87 -0.48 -12.44
C GLY A 76 -6.70 -1.66 -11.97
N LYS A 77 -6.29 -2.34 -10.91
CA LYS A 77 -7.03 -3.48 -10.39
C LYS A 77 -8.19 -3.02 -9.50
N SER A 78 -9.17 -3.89 -9.29
CA SER A 78 -10.28 -3.60 -8.40
C SER A 78 -9.81 -3.48 -6.95
N PRO A 79 -10.45 -2.60 -6.13
CA PRO A 79 -10.09 -2.51 -4.71
C PRO A 79 -10.47 -3.80 -3.99
N ARG A 80 -9.57 -4.30 -3.14
CA ARG A 80 -9.74 -5.57 -2.42
C ARG A 80 -9.26 -5.39 -0.98
N PRO A 81 -9.81 -6.18 -0.03
CA PRO A 81 -9.31 -6.19 1.35
C PRO A 81 -7.83 -6.60 1.38
N TRP A 82 -7.07 -6.04 2.33
CA TRP A 82 -5.64 -6.30 2.40
C TRP A 82 -5.31 -7.79 2.62
N TRP A 83 -6.14 -8.52 3.35
CA TRP A 83 -5.86 -9.93 3.64
C TRP A 83 -5.92 -10.83 2.41
N GLU A 84 -6.50 -10.37 1.32
CA GLU A 84 -6.50 -11.12 0.07
C GLU A 84 -5.12 -11.09 -0.63
N PHE A 85 -4.21 -10.26 -0.13
CA PHE A 85 -2.86 -10.16 -0.69
C PHE A 85 -1.82 -10.96 0.12
N THR A 86 -2.22 -11.61 1.21
CA THR A 86 -1.31 -12.35 2.07
C THR A 86 -0.56 -13.44 1.31
N GLU A 87 -1.25 -14.20 0.48
CA GLU A 87 -0.60 -15.26 -0.30
C GLU A 87 0.39 -14.68 -1.31
N MET A 88 0.06 -13.57 -1.95
CA MET A 88 0.96 -12.90 -2.89
C MET A 88 2.20 -12.38 -2.16
N ARG A 89 2.04 -11.91 -0.92
CA ARG A 89 3.18 -11.47 -0.11
C ARG A 89 4.13 -12.63 0.18
N LYS A 90 3.59 -13.80 0.50
CA LYS A 90 4.37 -14.98 0.84
C LYS A 90 5.07 -15.58 -0.37
N ALA A 91 4.47 -15.46 -1.55
CA ALA A 91 5.02 -15.97 -2.81
C ALA A 91 4.89 -14.88 -3.88
N PRO A 92 5.70 -13.81 -3.80
CA PRO A 92 5.54 -12.65 -4.68
C PRO A 92 5.81 -12.99 -6.15
N PRO A 93 4.98 -12.43 -7.06
CA PRO A 93 5.24 -12.59 -8.49
C PRO A 93 6.53 -11.87 -8.88
N GLU A 94 7.09 -12.27 -10.01
CA GLU A 94 8.37 -11.77 -10.50
C GLU A 94 8.42 -10.25 -10.62
N LYS A 95 7.29 -9.60 -10.92
CA LYS A 95 7.23 -8.15 -11.05
C LYS A 95 7.67 -7.40 -9.78
N TYR A 96 7.68 -8.08 -8.63
CA TYR A 96 8.12 -7.49 -7.36
C TYR A 96 9.56 -7.85 -7.01
N SER A 97 10.23 -8.60 -7.85
CA SER A 97 11.63 -8.96 -7.62
C SER A 97 12.50 -7.71 -7.65
N ILE A 98 13.36 -7.59 -6.62
CA ILE A 98 14.37 -6.54 -6.55
C ILE A 98 15.67 -7.17 -6.99
N SER A 99 16.13 -6.80 -8.14
CA SER A 99 17.39 -7.33 -8.68
C SER A 99 18.55 -6.42 -8.34
#